data_96baaba8a1c2dcce16a83c3fcc998289
#
_entry.id   96baaba8a1c2dcce16a83c3fcc998289
#
_cell.length_a   1.000
_cell.length_b   1.000
_cell.length_c   1.000
_cell.angle_alpha   90.00
_cell.angle_beta   90.00
_cell.angle_gamma   90.00
#
_symmetry.space_group_name_H-M   'P 1'
#
loop_
_entity.id
_entity.type
_entity.pdbx_description
1 polymer ?
#
loop_
_entity_poly.entity_id
_entity_poly.type
_entity_poly.pdbx_seq_one_letter_code
_entity_poly.pdbx_strand_id
1 'polypeptide(L)'
;MQNGDFIMGKFRDWFRVIVFPITIIFCVIKLIWRLIDRFFAKKYLKNIDIRDIDGLDGLAFEEFLYQSFRNIGVKVSKTRSSGDYGADLVLNLKNGRIVIQSKLYYNHNVGNSAVQEVASARNYYNADSGVVITNSYFTKAAINLADATNIKLIDRNMLQEFLSSDKSTKLSIINEWQI
;
A
#
# COMPACT_ATOMS: atom_id res chain seq x y z
N MET A 1 6.86 -59.29 7.47
CA MET A 1 7.27 -57.87 7.20
C MET A 1 7.02 -57.44 5.74
N GLN A 2 5.96 -57.86 5.05
CA GLN A 2 5.70 -57.54 3.65
C GLN A 2 4.46 -56.66 3.38
N ASN A 3 3.65 -56.33 4.38
CA ASN A 3 2.41 -55.56 4.17
C ASN A 3 2.56 -54.04 4.29
N GLY A 4 3.65 -53.54 4.86
CA GLY A 4 3.87 -52.08 5.05
C GLY A 4 4.25 -51.35 3.77
N ASP A 5 5.09 -51.97 2.97
CA ASP A 5 5.62 -51.32 1.72
C ASP A 5 4.55 -51.26 0.62
N PHE A 6 3.64 -52.20 0.58
CA PHE A 6 2.52 -52.22 -0.37
C PHE A 6 1.48 -51.12 -0.09
N ILE A 7 1.19 -50.86 1.19
CA ILE A 7 0.25 -49.80 1.60
C ILE A 7 0.87 -48.42 1.36
N MET A 8 2.17 -48.23 1.67
CA MET A 8 2.90 -46.98 1.42
C MET A 8 3.05 -46.65 -0.08
N GLY A 9 3.22 -47.68 -0.91
CA GLY A 9 3.26 -47.51 -2.38
C GLY A 9 1.92 -47.00 -2.92
N LYS A 10 0.80 -47.61 -2.56
CA LYS A 10 -0.54 -47.16 -2.99
C LYS A 10 -0.91 -45.77 -2.48
N PHE A 11 -0.51 -45.40 -1.26
CA PHE A 11 -0.75 -44.07 -0.70
C PHE A 11 0.05 -42.99 -1.45
N ARG A 12 1.29 -43.29 -1.83
CA ARG A 12 2.14 -42.41 -2.61
C ARG A 12 1.62 -42.20 -4.04
N ASP A 13 1.08 -43.23 -4.67
CA ASP A 13 0.49 -43.19 -6.00
C ASP A 13 -0.86 -42.41 -5.98
N TRP A 14 -1.70 -42.63 -4.98
CA TRP A 14 -2.93 -41.89 -4.76
C TRP A 14 -2.66 -40.41 -4.54
N PHE A 15 -1.62 -40.05 -3.75
CA PHE A 15 -1.20 -38.65 -3.52
C PHE A 15 -0.74 -37.99 -4.81
N ARG A 16 0.02 -38.68 -5.65
CA ARG A 16 0.46 -38.15 -6.94
C ARG A 16 -0.67 -37.98 -7.94
N VAL A 17 -1.59 -38.89 -8.01
CA VAL A 17 -2.65 -38.87 -9.02
C VAL A 17 -3.79 -37.93 -8.68
N ILE A 18 -4.09 -37.70 -7.40
CA ILE A 18 -5.25 -36.90 -6.98
C ILE A 18 -4.83 -35.57 -6.34
N VAL A 19 -3.91 -35.59 -5.39
CA VAL A 19 -3.55 -34.37 -4.63
C VAL A 19 -2.70 -33.41 -5.46
N PHE A 20 -1.78 -33.91 -6.26
CA PHE A 20 -0.90 -33.06 -7.08
C PHE A 20 -1.65 -32.27 -8.17
N PRO A 21 -2.58 -32.86 -8.95
CA PRO A 21 -3.41 -32.09 -9.89
C PRO A 21 -4.30 -31.06 -9.20
N ILE A 22 -4.87 -31.38 -8.04
CA ILE A 22 -5.71 -30.45 -7.27
C ILE A 22 -4.91 -29.24 -6.81
N THR A 23 -3.68 -29.42 -6.34
CA THR A 23 -2.82 -28.31 -5.94
C THR A 23 -2.44 -27.41 -7.12
N ILE A 24 -2.19 -27.99 -8.30
CA ILE A 24 -1.94 -27.22 -9.53
C ILE A 24 -3.17 -26.40 -9.90
N ILE A 25 -4.35 -27.00 -9.88
CA ILE A 25 -5.62 -26.29 -10.17
C ILE A 25 -5.82 -25.13 -9.21
N PHE A 26 -5.59 -25.31 -7.91
CA PHE A 26 -5.65 -24.22 -6.92
C PHE A 26 -4.63 -23.11 -7.19
N CYS A 27 -3.40 -23.47 -7.59
CA CYS A 27 -2.38 -22.48 -7.97
C CYS A 27 -2.78 -21.70 -9.21
N VAL A 28 -3.34 -22.37 -10.21
CA VAL A 28 -3.83 -21.75 -11.45
C VAL A 28 -5.02 -20.81 -11.16
N ILE A 29 -5.98 -21.27 -10.35
CA ILE A 29 -7.12 -20.44 -9.92
C ILE A 29 -6.62 -19.19 -9.18
N LYS A 30 -5.70 -19.33 -8.22
CA LYS A 30 -5.10 -18.17 -7.52
C LYS A 30 -4.38 -17.22 -8.47
N LEU A 31 -3.70 -17.75 -9.48
CA LEU A 31 -3.03 -16.93 -10.49
C LEU A 31 -4.04 -16.16 -11.34
N ILE A 32 -5.11 -16.82 -11.79
CA ILE A 32 -6.20 -16.19 -12.55
C ILE A 32 -6.87 -15.10 -11.72
N TRP A 33 -7.22 -15.37 -10.46
CA TRP A 33 -7.77 -14.36 -9.54
C TRP A 33 -6.85 -13.15 -9.38
N ARG A 34 -5.54 -13.37 -9.19
CA ARG A 34 -4.55 -12.27 -9.14
C ARG A 34 -4.50 -11.43 -10.42
N LEU A 35 -4.66 -12.05 -11.60
CA LEU A 35 -4.69 -11.35 -12.88
C LEU A 35 -5.98 -10.56 -13.04
N ILE A 36 -7.12 -11.13 -12.65
CA ILE A 36 -8.43 -10.49 -12.64
C ILE A 36 -8.42 -9.28 -11.70
N ASP A 37 -7.97 -9.45 -10.45
CA ASP A 37 -7.85 -8.37 -9.47
C ASP A 37 -6.96 -7.22 -9.99
N ARG A 38 -5.82 -7.56 -10.61
CA ARG A 38 -4.94 -6.55 -11.22
C ARG A 38 -5.60 -5.80 -12.37
N PHE A 39 -6.36 -6.50 -13.20
CA PHE A 39 -7.07 -5.89 -14.33
C PHE A 39 -8.16 -4.94 -13.85
N PHE A 40 -9.00 -5.37 -12.91
CA PHE A 40 -10.06 -4.55 -12.33
C PHE A 40 -9.50 -3.38 -11.51
N ALA A 41 -8.48 -3.62 -10.68
CA ALA A 41 -7.80 -2.55 -9.94
C ALA A 41 -7.22 -1.50 -10.90
N LYS A 42 -6.55 -1.91 -11.97
CA LYS A 42 -5.99 -0.99 -12.97
C LYS A 42 -7.07 -0.19 -13.69
N LYS A 43 -8.21 -0.82 -14.03
CA LYS A 43 -9.34 -0.15 -14.67
C LYS A 43 -10.04 0.81 -13.71
N TYR A 44 -10.24 0.40 -12.45
CA TYR A 44 -10.86 1.21 -11.41
C TYR A 44 -10.01 2.44 -11.08
N LEU A 45 -8.70 2.26 -10.87
CA LEU A 45 -7.78 3.34 -10.52
C LEU A 45 -7.52 4.35 -11.65
N LYS A 46 -7.86 4.04 -12.89
CA LYS A 46 -7.64 4.95 -14.03
C LYS A 46 -8.60 6.14 -14.04
N ASN A 47 -9.77 6.03 -13.42
CA ASN A 47 -10.85 7.01 -13.48
C ASN A 47 -11.32 7.48 -12.09
N ILE A 48 -10.54 7.25 -11.04
CA ILE A 48 -10.88 7.69 -9.68
C ILE A 48 -10.67 9.20 -9.54
N ASP A 49 -11.71 9.88 -9.08
CA ASP A 49 -11.70 11.27 -8.65
C ASP A 49 -11.50 11.34 -7.12
N ILE A 50 -11.05 12.49 -6.62
CA ILE A 50 -10.93 12.76 -5.18
C ILE A 50 -12.26 12.61 -4.43
N ARG A 51 -13.40 12.81 -5.12
CA ARG A 51 -14.75 12.59 -4.57
C ARG A 51 -15.05 11.12 -4.30
N ASP A 52 -14.49 10.22 -5.07
CA ASP A 52 -14.61 8.77 -4.83
C ASP A 52 -13.85 8.37 -3.57
N ILE A 53 -12.72 9.06 -3.28
CA ILE A 53 -11.93 8.86 -2.06
C ILE A 53 -12.73 9.30 -0.82
N ASP A 54 -13.51 10.37 -0.91
CA ASP A 54 -14.34 10.86 0.19
C ASP A 54 -15.39 9.83 0.65
N GLY A 55 -15.77 8.87 -0.20
CA GLY A 55 -16.69 7.79 0.13
C GLY A 55 -16.06 6.54 0.77
N LEU A 56 -14.74 6.50 0.91
CA LEU A 56 -14.03 5.36 1.48
C LEU A 56 -14.03 5.40 3.01
N ASP A 57 -13.72 4.28 3.64
CA ASP A 57 -13.24 4.25 5.03
C ASP A 57 -11.70 4.31 5.09
N GLY A 58 -11.13 4.42 6.28
CA GLY A 58 -9.69 4.55 6.47
C GLY A 58 -8.91 3.38 5.88
N LEU A 59 -9.37 2.14 6.10
CA LEU A 59 -8.71 0.92 5.59
C LEU A 59 -8.79 0.83 4.06
N ALA A 60 -9.93 1.22 3.49
CA ALA A 60 -10.10 1.27 2.04
C ALA A 60 -9.21 2.35 1.41
N PHE A 61 -8.99 3.47 2.07
CA PHE A 61 -8.07 4.51 1.62
C PHE A 61 -6.61 4.05 1.65
N GLU A 62 -6.17 3.36 2.71
CA GLU A 62 -4.85 2.73 2.76
C GLU A 62 -4.65 1.72 1.63
N GLU A 63 -5.64 0.84 1.40
CA GLU A 63 -5.60 -0.14 0.31
C GLU A 63 -5.55 0.55 -1.05
N PHE A 64 -6.34 1.60 -1.24
CA PHE A 64 -6.33 2.41 -2.45
C PHE A 64 -4.95 3.01 -2.74
N LEU A 65 -4.30 3.64 -1.75
CA LEU A 65 -2.95 4.17 -1.88
C LEU A 65 -1.93 3.07 -2.20
N TYR A 66 -2.01 1.94 -1.48
CA TYR A 66 -1.17 0.77 -1.75
C TYR A 66 -1.27 0.30 -3.20
N GLN A 67 -2.49 0.12 -3.72
CA GLN A 67 -2.70 -0.30 -5.10
C GLN A 67 -2.27 0.77 -6.11
N SER A 68 -2.48 2.05 -5.80
CA SER A 68 -2.05 3.18 -6.64
C SER A 68 -0.54 3.18 -6.85
N PHE A 69 0.26 3.07 -5.79
CA PHE A 69 1.71 3.00 -5.89
C PHE A 69 2.19 1.73 -6.61
N ARG A 70 1.56 0.61 -6.32
CA ARG A 70 1.90 -0.67 -6.95
C ARG A 70 1.65 -0.67 -8.45
N ASN A 71 0.56 -0.06 -8.91
CA ASN A 71 0.18 0.00 -10.33
C ASN A 71 1.14 0.84 -11.17
N ILE A 72 1.76 1.84 -10.59
CA ILE A 72 2.80 2.62 -11.28
C ILE A 72 4.18 1.96 -11.20
N GLY A 73 4.29 0.82 -10.50
CA GLY A 73 5.50 0.01 -10.46
C GLY A 73 6.42 0.31 -9.27
N VAL A 74 5.94 1.07 -8.27
CA VAL A 74 6.68 1.29 -7.01
C VAL A 74 6.61 0.04 -6.14
N LYS A 75 7.73 -0.35 -5.57
CA LYS A 75 7.79 -1.44 -4.59
C LYS A 75 7.26 -0.91 -3.26
N VAL A 76 6.03 -1.27 -2.93
CA VAL A 76 5.33 -0.86 -1.71
C VAL A 76 4.98 -2.06 -0.85
N SER A 77 5.03 -1.89 0.47
CA SER A 77 4.54 -2.84 1.46
C SER A 77 3.64 -2.13 2.46
N LYS A 78 2.62 -2.86 2.95
CA LYS A 78 1.81 -2.43 4.09
C LYS A 78 2.54 -2.75 5.39
N THR A 79 2.34 -1.94 6.38
CA THR A 79 2.78 -2.22 7.76
C THR A 79 1.78 -3.18 8.44
N ARG A 80 2.03 -3.54 9.68
CA ARG A 80 1.10 -4.36 10.46
C ARG A 80 -0.05 -3.48 10.94
N SER A 81 -1.27 -4.03 10.98
CA SER A 81 -2.47 -3.33 11.46
C SER A 81 -2.47 -3.01 12.96
N SER A 82 -1.53 -3.54 13.71
CA SER A 82 -1.27 -3.17 15.12
C SER A 82 0.24 -3.13 15.36
N GLY A 83 0.72 -2.05 16.00
CA GLY A 83 2.15 -1.82 16.17
C GLY A 83 2.84 -1.38 14.88
N ASP A 84 2.15 -0.58 14.08
CA ASP A 84 2.62 0.02 12.81
C ASP A 84 3.63 1.17 13.02
N TYR A 85 3.84 1.53 14.28
CA TYR A 85 4.73 2.62 14.70
C TYR A 85 4.46 3.97 13.99
N GLY A 86 3.24 4.14 13.47
CA GLY A 86 2.77 5.38 12.88
C GLY A 86 3.02 5.52 11.37
N ALA A 87 3.10 4.40 10.66
CA ALA A 87 3.07 4.39 9.20
C ALA A 87 2.19 3.25 8.68
N ASP A 88 1.41 3.51 7.66
CA ASP A 88 0.55 2.54 6.98
C ASP A 88 1.27 1.83 5.83
N LEU A 89 2.13 2.57 5.11
CA LEU A 89 2.85 2.07 3.94
C LEU A 89 4.34 2.39 4.00
N VAL A 90 5.13 1.50 3.39
CA VAL A 90 6.57 1.71 3.16
C VAL A 90 6.85 1.56 1.67
N LEU A 91 7.32 2.64 1.04
CA LEU A 91 7.80 2.63 -0.34
C LEU A 91 9.31 2.38 -0.37
N ASN A 92 9.75 1.44 -1.21
CA ASN A 92 11.17 1.21 -1.47
C ASN A 92 11.49 1.68 -2.89
N LEU A 93 12.19 2.78 -2.99
CA LEU A 93 12.64 3.38 -4.25
C LEU A 93 14.10 3.03 -4.52
N LYS A 94 14.62 3.36 -5.70
CA LYS A 94 16.03 3.10 -6.02
C LYS A 94 17.00 3.88 -5.12
N ASN A 95 16.59 5.10 -4.75
CA ASN A 95 17.45 6.06 -4.04
C ASN A 95 17.05 6.22 -2.56
N GLY A 96 16.19 5.35 -2.02
CA GLY A 96 15.81 5.45 -0.61
C GLY A 96 14.44 4.86 -0.30
N ARG A 97 14.04 5.04 0.94
CA ARG A 97 12.78 4.54 1.50
C ARG A 97 11.93 5.70 2.00
N ILE A 98 10.63 5.63 1.73
CA ILE A 98 9.64 6.58 2.22
C ILE A 98 8.63 5.83 3.08
N VAL A 99 8.33 6.33 4.27
CA VAL A 99 7.17 5.89 5.06
C VAL A 99 6.00 6.83 4.87
N ILE A 100 4.80 6.27 4.80
CA ILE A 100 3.58 7.02 4.57
C ILE A 100 2.58 6.73 5.68
N GLN A 101 2.02 7.80 6.24
CA GLN A 101 0.83 7.77 7.08
C GLN A 101 -0.34 8.35 6.28
N SER A 102 -1.44 7.63 6.20
CA SER A 102 -2.68 8.08 5.57
C SER A 102 -3.70 8.54 6.61
N LYS A 103 -4.42 9.60 6.32
CA LYS A 103 -5.51 10.09 7.18
C LYS A 103 -6.71 10.46 6.30
N LEU A 104 -7.81 9.75 6.47
CA LEU A 104 -9.08 10.04 5.79
C LEU A 104 -10.00 10.79 6.75
N TYR A 105 -10.32 12.04 6.42
CA TYR A 105 -11.19 12.88 7.24
C TYR A 105 -12.30 13.52 6.41
N TYR A 106 -13.50 13.63 6.99
CA TYR A 106 -14.69 14.14 6.27
C TYR A 106 -14.91 15.63 6.45
N ASN A 107 -14.75 16.19 7.64
CA ASN A 107 -15.16 17.57 7.92
C ASN A 107 -14.16 18.33 8.80
N HIS A 108 -12.94 17.88 8.91
CA HIS A 108 -11.92 18.54 9.70
C HIS A 108 -10.51 18.32 9.12
N ASN A 109 -9.61 19.20 9.50
CA ASN A 109 -8.24 19.18 9.07
C ASN A 109 -7.39 18.19 9.90
N VAL A 110 -6.36 17.64 9.27
CA VAL A 110 -5.39 16.74 9.91
C VAL A 110 -4.49 17.56 10.85
N GLY A 111 -4.43 17.13 12.11
CA GLY A 111 -3.60 17.76 13.15
C GLY A 111 -2.15 17.27 13.13
N ASN A 112 -1.35 17.84 14.05
CA ASN A 112 0.07 17.54 14.21
C ASN A 112 0.36 16.10 14.66
N SER A 113 -0.62 15.37 15.25
CA SER A 113 -0.44 13.96 15.63
C SER A 113 -0.01 13.07 14.46
N ALA A 114 -0.60 13.26 13.29
CA ALA A 114 -0.22 12.51 12.08
C ALA A 114 1.24 12.75 11.67
N VAL A 115 1.74 13.98 11.85
CA VAL A 115 3.14 14.32 11.60
C VAL A 115 4.06 13.66 12.62
N GLN A 116 3.68 13.63 13.90
CA GLN A 116 4.43 12.96 14.96
C GLN A 116 4.50 11.45 14.73
N GLU A 117 3.38 10.83 14.32
CA GLU A 117 3.30 9.42 13.99
C GLU A 117 4.30 9.06 12.88
N VAL A 118 4.25 9.75 11.74
CA VAL A 118 5.15 9.45 10.61
C VAL A 118 6.61 9.81 10.89
N ALA A 119 6.88 10.83 11.69
CA ALA A 119 8.24 11.17 12.10
C ALA A 119 8.85 10.05 12.96
N SER A 120 8.08 9.45 13.86
CA SER A 120 8.48 8.27 14.64
C SER A 120 8.70 7.05 13.74
N ALA A 121 7.77 6.80 12.82
CA ALA A 121 7.86 5.71 11.86
C ALA A 121 9.09 5.81 10.97
N ARG A 122 9.45 7.02 10.51
CA ARG A 122 10.65 7.25 9.71
C ARG A 122 11.91 6.66 10.38
N ASN A 123 12.08 6.90 11.67
CA ASN A 123 13.22 6.37 12.43
C ASN A 123 13.12 4.85 12.58
N TYR A 124 11.94 4.32 12.92
CA TYR A 124 11.73 2.89 13.14
C TYR A 124 12.00 2.05 11.88
N TYR A 125 11.52 2.52 10.72
CA TYR A 125 11.68 1.82 9.44
C TYR A 125 13.01 2.15 8.72
N ASN A 126 13.91 2.93 9.35
CA ASN A 126 15.13 3.45 8.71
C ASN A 126 14.80 4.05 7.32
N ALA A 127 13.80 4.91 7.28
CA ALA A 127 13.38 5.58 6.06
C ALA A 127 14.05 6.95 5.94
N ASP A 128 14.35 7.34 4.70
CA ASP A 128 14.98 8.62 4.39
C ASP A 128 13.97 9.76 4.51
N SER A 129 12.71 9.48 4.16
CA SER A 129 11.63 10.48 4.16
C SER A 129 10.35 9.95 4.78
N GLY A 130 9.55 10.86 5.33
CA GLY A 130 8.21 10.61 5.85
C GLY A 130 7.18 11.50 5.17
N VAL A 131 6.01 10.93 4.86
CA VAL A 131 4.94 11.61 4.14
C VAL A 131 3.60 11.37 4.85
N VAL A 132 2.80 12.43 5.03
CA VAL A 132 1.39 12.29 5.42
C VAL A 132 0.51 12.59 4.22
N ILE A 133 -0.41 11.69 3.88
CA ILE A 133 -1.37 11.83 2.77
C ILE A 133 -2.78 11.91 3.32
N THR A 134 -3.58 12.88 2.86
CA THR A 134 -4.97 13.03 3.27
C THR A 134 -5.88 13.46 2.12
N ASN A 135 -7.17 13.10 2.21
CA ASN A 135 -8.24 13.66 1.38
C ASN A 135 -8.74 15.03 1.86
N SER A 136 -8.18 15.56 2.94
CA SER A 136 -8.54 16.82 3.58
C SER A 136 -7.36 17.82 3.53
N TYR A 137 -7.34 18.78 4.43
CA TYR A 137 -6.28 19.77 4.56
C TYR A 137 -5.58 19.63 5.91
N PHE A 138 -4.47 20.32 6.11
CA PHE A 138 -3.71 20.30 7.34
C PHE A 138 -3.97 21.55 8.19
N THR A 139 -3.90 21.39 9.51
CA THR A 139 -3.91 22.52 10.43
C THR A 139 -2.57 23.28 10.34
N LYS A 140 -2.56 24.57 10.72
CA LYS A 140 -1.34 25.35 10.81
C LYS A 140 -0.28 24.71 11.72
N ALA A 141 -0.72 24.08 12.82
CA ALA A 141 0.16 23.37 13.73
C ALA A 141 0.83 22.15 13.06
N ALA A 142 0.07 21.40 12.22
CA ALA A 142 0.61 20.28 11.46
C ALA A 142 1.64 20.75 10.41
N ILE A 143 1.36 21.83 9.71
CA ILE A 143 2.28 22.43 8.71
C ILE A 143 3.59 22.87 9.39
N ASN A 144 3.50 23.65 10.47
CA ASN A 144 4.68 24.10 11.20
C ASN A 144 5.54 22.96 11.73
N LEU A 145 4.89 21.88 12.22
CA LEU A 145 5.62 20.71 12.71
C LEU A 145 6.26 19.93 11.56
N ALA A 146 5.57 19.80 10.43
CA ALA A 146 6.08 19.11 9.25
C ALA A 146 7.34 19.81 8.70
N ASP A 147 7.32 21.15 8.62
CA ASP A 147 8.49 21.94 8.24
C ASP A 147 9.66 21.73 9.21
N ALA A 148 9.39 21.76 10.53
CA ALA A 148 10.43 21.58 11.54
C ALA A 148 11.02 20.15 11.59
N THR A 149 10.25 19.15 11.17
CA THR A 149 10.66 17.73 11.21
C THR A 149 11.01 17.16 9.83
N ASN A 150 10.96 17.98 8.80
CA ASN A 150 11.20 17.59 7.41
C ASN A 150 10.27 16.43 6.98
N ILE A 151 8.95 16.59 7.21
CA ILE A 151 7.92 15.68 6.80
C ILE A 151 7.13 16.30 5.65
N LYS A 152 6.93 15.56 4.58
CA LYS A 152 6.14 16.00 3.44
C LYS A 152 4.64 15.84 3.72
N LEU A 153 3.86 16.86 3.42
CA LEU A 153 2.41 16.85 3.51
C LEU A 153 1.80 16.81 2.11
N ILE A 154 0.89 15.88 1.88
CA ILE A 154 0.11 15.75 0.64
C ILE A 154 -1.34 15.96 1.02
N ASP A 155 -1.83 17.16 0.80
CA ASP A 155 -3.22 17.54 1.05
C ASP A 155 -4.15 17.11 -0.10
N ARG A 156 -5.44 17.46 0.04
CA ARG A 156 -6.48 17.16 -0.94
C ARG A 156 -6.12 17.58 -2.37
N ASN A 157 -5.58 18.78 -2.54
CA ASN A 157 -5.26 19.32 -3.86
C ASN A 157 -4.08 18.58 -4.50
N MET A 158 -3.04 18.31 -3.73
CA MET A 158 -1.87 17.56 -4.17
C MET A 158 -2.24 16.09 -4.45
N LEU A 159 -3.13 15.50 -3.64
CA LEU A 159 -3.63 14.16 -3.88
C LEU A 159 -4.46 14.10 -5.18
N GLN A 160 -5.31 15.08 -5.44
CA GLN A 160 -6.09 15.16 -6.69
C GLN A 160 -5.16 15.31 -7.92
N GLU A 161 -4.13 16.14 -7.84
CA GLU A 161 -3.11 16.27 -8.88
C GLU A 161 -2.40 14.92 -9.12
N PHE A 162 -1.98 14.25 -8.06
CA PHE A 162 -1.40 12.91 -8.15
C PHE A 162 -2.35 11.92 -8.82
N LEU A 163 -3.64 11.91 -8.46
CA LEU A 163 -4.62 10.99 -9.02
C LEU A 163 -4.84 11.21 -10.53
N SER A 164 -4.90 12.47 -10.97
CA SER A 164 -5.15 12.85 -12.37
C SER A 164 -3.92 12.72 -13.28
N SER A 165 -2.71 12.65 -12.69
CA SER A 165 -1.46 12.57 -13.43
C SER A 165 -1.27 11.23 -14.13
N ASP A 166 -0.48 11.22 -15.20
CA ASP A 166 -0.01 10.01 -15.84
C ASP A 166 1.04 9.27 -14.98
N LYS A 167 1.41 8.06 -15.42
CA LYS A 167 2.37 7.24 -14.67
C LYS A 167 3.74 7.90 -14.50
N SER A 168 4.26 8.58 -15.51
CA SER A 168 5.59 9.21 -15.47
C SER A 168 5.60 10.38 -14.50
N THR A 169 4.58 11.22 -14.55
CA THR A 169 4.38 12.34 -13.64
C THR A 169 4.20 11.88 -12.21
N LYS A 170 3.41 10.83 -11.95
CA LYS A 170 3.28 10.22 -10.62
C LYS A 170 4.62 9.76 -10.05
N LEU A 171 5.48 9.15 -10.87
CA LEU A 171 6.82 8.74 -10.43
C LEU A 171 7.73 9.93 -10.13
N SER A 172 7.63 11.02 -10.92
CA SER A 172 8.35 12.27 -10.62
C SER A 172 7.91 12.86 -9.29
N ILE A 173 6.61 12.99 -9.07
CA ILE A 173 6.04 13.49 -7.80
C ILE A 173 6.54 12.68 -6.59
N ILE A 174 6.55 11.34 -6.69
CA ILE A 174 7.05 10.49 -5.60
C ILE A 174 8.55 10.70 -5.36
N ASN A 175 9.34 10.90 -6.41
CA ASN A 175 10.77 11.18 -6.26
C ASN A 175 11.01 12.52 -5.55
N GLU A 176 10.14 13.51 -5.74
CA GLU A 176 10.19 14.79 -5.02
C GLU A 176 9.80 14.69 -3.54
N TRP A 177 9.24 13.56 -3.10
CA TRP A 177 8.98 13.29 -1.69
C TRP A 177 10.23 12.80 -0.94
N GLN A 178 11.30 12.48 -1.65
CA GLN A 178 12.61 12.18 -1.07
C GLN A 178 13.31 13.50 -0.77
N ILE A 179 13.42 13.85 0.48
CA ILE A 179 14.03 15.09 0.98
C ILE A 179 15.47 14.79 1.41
#